data_d6da07ebd9d1607f92e25e27f1e6f4c5
#
_entry.id   d6da07ebd9d1607f92e25e27f1e6f4c5
#
_cell.length_a   1.000
_cell.length_b   1.000
_cell.length_c   1.000
_cell.angle_alpha   90.00
_cell.angle_beta   90.00
_cell.angle_gamma   90.00
#
_symmetry.space_group_name_H-M   'P 1'
#
loop_
_entity.id
_entity.type
_entity.pdbx_description
1 polymer ?
#
loop_
_entity_poly.entity_id
_entity_poly.type
_entity_poly.pdbx_seq_one_letter_code
_entity_poly.pdbx_strand_id
1 'polypeptide(L)'
;MVQRESELTVADNSGAKIAKIFGIPGGSKRRYAYVGDVVNVSIQKAIPNGAIKKHEVCKAVIVRVHKEYRRKDGTYIRFDDNACVLIDPKNKTPRGTRIFGPVARELKEKGFDKIV
;
A
#
# COMPACT_ATOMS: atom_id res chain seq x y z
N MET A 1 2.40 -8.49 7.22
CA MET A 1 1.74 -9.10 6.06
C MET A 1 0.24 -8.89 6.11
N VAL A 2 -0.37 -8.82 4.95
CA VAL A 2 -1.80 -8.63 4.78
C VAL A 2 -2.33 -9.60 3.72
N GLN A 3 -3.64 -9.80 3.70
CA GLN A 3 -4.26 -10.77 2.80
C GLN A 3 -5.50 -10.15 2.14
N ARG A 4 -6.17 -10.91 1.27
CA ARG A 4 -7.44 -10.48 0.68
C ARG A 4 -8.42 -10.14 1.80
N GLU A 5 -9.29 -9.17 1.57
CA GLU A 5 -10.26 -8.65 2.53
C GLU A 5 -9.65 -7.79 3.63
N SER A 6 -8.31 -7.66 3.71
CA SER A 6 -7.69 -6.75 4.66
C SER A 6 -7.94 -5.30 4.29
N GLU A 7 -8.22 -4.46 5.29
CA GLU A 7 -8.34 -3.02 5.10
C GLU A 7 -7.00 -2.36 5.35
N LEU A 8 -6.67 -1.38 4.51
CA LEU A 8 -5.43 -0.62 4.59
C LEU A 8 -5.75 0.86 4.73
N THR A 9 -5.01 1.54 5.59
CA THR A 9 -5.04 3.00 5.64
C THR A 9 -4.31 3.54 4.42
N VAL A 10 -4.91 4.49 3.71
CA VAL A 10 -4.26 5.13 2.58
C VAL A 10 -3.40 6.27 3.11
N ALA A 11 -2.10 6.20 2.87
CA ALA A 11 -1.10 7.09 3.46
C ALA A 11 -0.69 8.21 2.50
N ASP A 12 -1.61 8.69 1.67
CA ASP A 12 -1.34 9.80 0.76
C ASP A 12 -2.50 10.79 0.72
N ASN A 13 -2.31 11.86 -0.02
CA ASN A 13 -3.30 12.93 -0.14
C ASN A 13 -4.16 12.81 -1.41
N SER A 14 -4.31 11.62 -1.95
CA SER A 14 -5.13 11.39 -3.16
C SER A 14 -6.64 11.55 -2.91
N GLY A 15 -7.06 11.59 -1.66
CA GLY A 15 -8.47 11.70 -1.28
C GLY A 15 -9.05 10.40 -0.75
N ALA A 16 -8.44 9.26 -1.03
CA ALA A 16 -8.86 7.98 -0.47
C ALA A 16 -8.37 7.89 0.98
N LYS A 17 -9.17 7.26 1.84
CA LYS A 17 -8.82 7.07 3.26
C LYS A 17 -8.62 5.63 3.63
N ILE A 18 -9.51 4.73 3.20
CA ILE A 18 -9.42 3.31 3.50
C ILE A 18 -9.60 2.52 2.21
N ALA A 19 -8.70 1.56 1.98
CA ALA A 19 -8.72 0.67 0.84
C ALA A 19 -8.81 -0.77 1.32
N LYS A 20 -9.49 -1.63 0.56
CA LYS A 20 -9.64 -3.04 0.87
C LYS A 20 -9.03 -3.88 -0.25
N ILE A 21 -8.18 -4.83 0.12
CA ILE A 21 -7.52 -5.70 -0.85
C ILE A 21 -8.52 -6.72 -1.38
N PHE A 22 -8.64 -6.84 -2.69
CA PHE A 22 -9.42 -7.91 -3.31
C PHE A 22 -8.57 -8.82 -4.20
N GLY A 23 -7.36 -8.46 -4.51
CA GLY A 23 -6.49 -9.28 -5.33
C GLY A 23 -5.02 -9.04 -5.02
N ILE A 24 -4.24 -10.11 -5.01
CA ILE A 24 -2.79 -10.07 -4.79
C ILE A 24 -2.14 -10.69 -6.02
N PRO A 25 -1.65 -9.89 -6.98
CA PRO A 25 -0.98 -10.44 -8.17
C PRO A 25 0.37 -11.06 -7.82
N GLY A 26 0.87 -11.92 -8.68
CA GLY A 26 2.17 -12.54 -8.50
C GLY A 26 2.13 -14.04 -8.30
N GLY A 27 1.01 -14.70 -8.54
CA GLY A 27 0.90 -16.15 -8.44
C GLY A 27 -0.48 -16.60 -8.05
N SER A 28 -0.94 -17.72 -8.61
CA SER A 28 -2.31 -18.21 -8.41
C SER A 28 -2.59 -18.66 -6.97
N LYS A 29 -1.56 -18.97 -6.20
CA LYS A 29 -1.69 -19.45 -4.81
C LYS A 29 -1.20 -18.45 -3.78
N ARG A 30 -0.94 -17.23 -4.18
CA ARG A 30 -0.42 -16.23 -3.25
C ARG A 30 -1.51 -15.79 -2.28
N ARG A 31 -1.27 -15.98 -0.99
CA ARG A 31 -2.22 -15.65 0.09
C ARG A 31 -1.95 -14.32 0.76
N TYR A 32 -0.68 -13.92 0.85
CA TYR A 32 -0.27 -12.77 1.64
C TYR A 32 0.52 -11.79 0.80
N ALA A 33 0.38 -10.52 1.12
CA ALA A 33 1.18 -9.45 0.57
C ALA A 33 2.05 -8.84 1.66
N TYR A 34 3.22 -8.38 1.29
CA TYR A 34 4.22 -7.83 2.19
C TYR A 34 4.57 -6.40 1.77
N VAL A 35 5.38 -5.73 2.59
CA VAL A 35 5.86 -4.38 2.27
C VAL A 35 6.54 -4.38 0.89
N GLY A 36 6.17 -3.42 0.07
CA GLY A 36 6.69 -3.29 -1.29
C GLY A 36 5.94 -4.09 -2.34
N ASP A 37 4.94 -4.88 -1.94
CA ASP A 37 4.11 -5.60 -2.90
C ASP A 37 3.01 -4.70 -3.44
N VAL A 38 2.70 -4.86 -4.72
CA VAL A 38 1.59 -4.16 -5.37
C VAL A 38 0.35 -5.03 -5.27
N VAL A 39 -0.75 -4.44 -4.82
CA VAL A 39 -2.02 -5.15 -4.65
C VAL A 39 -3.15 -4.40 -5.35
N ASN A 40 -4.22 -5.11 -5.67
CA ASN A 40 -5.43 -4.51 -6.22
C ASN A 40 -6.39 -4.21 -5.07
N VAL A 41 -6.83 -2.96 -4.98
CA VAL A 41 -7.69 -2.51 -3.88
C VAL A 41 -8.92 -1.82 -4.42
N SER A 42 -10.00 -1.87 -3.63
CA SER A 42 -11.18 -1.04 -3.84
C SER A 42 -11.26 -0.02 -2.71
N ILE A 43 -11.62 1.21 -3.04
CA ILE A 43 -11.66 2.29 -2.06
C ILE A 43 -12.95 2.19 -1.25
N GLN A 44 -12.83 2.05 0.07
CA GLN A 44 -13.98 1.92 0.97
C GLN A 44 -14.42 3.26 1.54
N LYS A 45 -13.48 4.17 1.79
CA LYS A 45 -13.78 5.53 2.27
C LYS A 45 -12.92 6.53 1.52
N ALA A 46 -13.53 7.64 1.11
CA ALA A 46 -12.83 8.73 0.42
C ALA A 46 -13.50 10.05 0.79
N ILE A 47 -12.76 11.16 0.65
CA ILE A 47 -13.35 12.48 0.83
C ILE A 47 -14.28 12.77 -0.36
N PRO A 48 -15.42 13.49 -0.13
CA PRO A 48 -16.43 13.66 -1.18
C PRO A 48 -15.94 14.33 -2.45
N ASN A 49 -15.02 15.27 -2.35
CA ASN A 49 -14.54 16.05 -3.50
C ASN A 49 -13.10 15.70 -3.89
N GLY A 50 -12.61 14.53 -3.48
CA GLY A 50 -11.26 14.11 -3.81
C GLY A 50 -11.13 13.57 -5.23
N ALA A 51 -9.89 13.39 -5.68
CA ALA A 51 -9.58 12.83 -6.99
C ALA A 51 -9.97 11.36 -7.09
N ILE A 52 -9.97 10.65 -5.96
CA ILE A 52 -10.34 9.23 -5.89
C ILE A 52 -11.71 9.11 -5.25
N LYS A 53 -12.59 8.36 -5.88
CA LYS A 53 -13.97 8.18 -5.41
C LYS A 53 -14.14 6.86 -4.68
N LYS A 54 -15.14 6.80 -3.80
CA LYS A 54 -15.53 5.58 -3.12
C LYS A 54 -15.86 4.48 -4.14
N HIS A 55 -15.46 3.25 -3.85
CA HIS A 55 -15.64 2.06 -4.69
C HIS A 55 -14.80 2.06 -5.98
N GLU A 56 -13.92 3.03 -6.18
CA GLU A 56 -13.01 2.99 -7.31
C GLU A 56 -11.98 1.87 -7.11
N VAL A 57 -11.61 1.19 -8.19
CA VAL A 57 -10.61 0.12 -8.18
C VAL A 57 -9.25 0.72 -8.56
N CYS A 58 -8.26 0.49 -7.72
CA CYS A 58 -6.91 1.06 -7.90
C CYS A 58 -5.85 0.02 -7.61
N LYS A 59 -4.63 0.31 -8.03
CA LYS A 59 -3.45 -0.43 -7.59
C LYS A 59 -2.75 0.36 -6.50
N ALA A 60 -2.21 -0.36 -5.51
CA ALA A 60 -1.53 0.25 -4.37
C ALA A 60 -0.30 -0.56 -4.01
N VAL A 61 0.71 0.11 -3.47
CA VAL A 61 1.88 -0.55 -2.90
C VAL A 61 1.77 -0.49 -1.37
N ILE A 62 2.08 -1.59 -0.71
CA ILE A 62 2.04 -1.65 0.75
C ILE A 62 3.30 -1.00 1.30
N VAL A 63 3.13 0.04 2.13
CA VAL A 63 4.24 0.82 2.69
C VAL A 63 4.50 0.51 4.16
N ARG A 64 3.49 0.02 4.89
CA ARG A 64 3.60 -0.34 6.30
C ARG A 64 2.79 -1.59 6.57
N VAL A 65 3.28 -2.47 7.46
CA VAL A 65 2.50 -3.60 7.97
C VAL A 65 2.61 -3.67 9.49
N HIS A 66 1.54 -4.07 10.15
CA HIS A 66 1.52 -4.20 11.60
C HIS A 66 2.27 -5.44 12.07
N LYS A 67 2.21 -6.54 11.32
CA LYS A 67 2.93 -7.77 11.65
C LYS A 67 4.43 -7.56 11.46
N GLU A 68 5.23 -7.90 12.48
CA GLU A 68 6.69 -7.77 12.36
C GLU A 68 7.26 -8.64 11.26
N TYR A 69 8.31 -8.18 10.59
CA TYR A 69 9.04 -8.95 9.62
C TYR A 69 10.54 -8.75 9.78
N ARG A 70 11.30 -9.74 9.35
CA ARG A 70 12.76 -9.71 9.48
C ARG A 70 13.38 -9.00 8.28
N ARG A 71 14.29 -8.08 8.55
CA ARG A 71 15.12 -7.45 7.54
C ARG A 71 16.35 -8.30 7.25
N LYS A 72 17.03 -8.00 6.13
CA LYS A 72 18.23 -8.72 5.72
C LYS A 72 19.35 -8.64 6.74
N ASP A 73 19.43 -7.56 7.51
CA ASP A 73 20.45 -7.38 8.53
C ASP A 73 20.14 -8.09 9.86
N GLY A 74 19.06 -8.83 9.91
CA GLY A 74 18.66 -9.59 11.10
C GLY A 74 17.75 -8.85 12.06
N THR A 75 17.50 -7.56 11.86
CA THR A 75 16.58 -6.81 12.71
C THR A 75 15.12 -7.07 12.32
N TYR A 76 14.21 -6.87 13.27
CA TYR A 76 12.78 -6.94 13.04
C TYR A 76 12.19 -5.55 13.02
N ILE A 77 11.18 -5.34 12.18
CA ILE A 77 10.49 -4.07 12.11
C ILE A 77 8.98 -4.31 12.05
N ARG A 78 8.22 -3.44 12.70
CA ARG A 78 6.76 -3.42 12.59
C ARG A 78 6.29 -1.98 12.70
N PHE A 79 5.10 -1.74 12.18
CA PHE A 79 4.44 -0.43 12.25
C PHE A 79 3.14 -0.54 13.04
N ASP A 80 2.55 0.58 13.40
CA ASP A 80 1.30 0.59 14.17
C ASP A 80 0.08 0.19 13.35
N ASP A 81 0.16 0.29 12.03
CA ASP A 81 -0.97 0.00 11.15
C ASP A 81 -0.51 -0.67 9.86
N ASN A 82 -1.47 -1.11 9.08
CA ASN A 82 -1.25 -1.55 7.71
C ASN A 82 -1.61 -0.39 6.79
N ALA A 83 -0.70 0.06 5.96
CA ALA A 83 -0.91 1.22 5.11
C ALA A 83 -0.42 1.00 3.69
N CYS A 84 -1.04 1.68 2.75
CA CYS A 84 -0.69 1.63 1.35
C CYS A 84 -0.67 3.03 0.75
N VAL A 85 -0.04 3.13 -0.41
CA VAL A 85 -0.03 4.33 -1.24
C VAL A 85 -0.55 3.94 -2.61
N LEU A 86 -1.51 4.71 -3.14
CA LEU A 86 -2.05 4.45 -4.46
C LEU A 86 -1.02 4.84 -5.52
N ILE A 87 -0.84 3.99 -6.51
CA ILE A 87 0.19 4.18 -7.53
C ILE A 87 -0.38 4.06 -8.93
N ASP A 88 0.34 4.66 -9.89
CA ASP A 88 0.14 4.41 -11.30
C ASP A 88 0.89 3.12 -11.66
N PRO A 89 0.20 2.06 -12.13
CA PRO A 89 0.84 0.78 -12.38
C PRO A 89 1.91 0.81 -13.46
N LYS A 90 1.85 1.75 -14.37
CA LYS A 90 2.82 1.84 -15.46
C LYS A 90 4.16 2.40 -15.02
N ASN A 91 4.14 3.41 -14.17
CA ASN A 91 5.33 4.17 -13.81
C ASN A 91 5.79 3.97 -12.37
N LYS A 92 5.06 3.21 -11.58
CA LYS A 92 5.31 3.04 -10.14
C LYS A 92 5.39 4.38 -9.39
N THR A 93 4.65 5.37 -9.88
CA THR A 93 4.61 6.69 -9.25
C THR A 93 3.39 6.82 -8.36
N PRO A 94 3.49 7.51 -7.22
CA PRO A 94 2.33 7.73 -6.37
C PRO A 94 1.32 8.65 -7.07
N ARG A 95 0.04 8.36 -6.88
CA ARG A 95 -1.02 9.20 -7.44
C ARG A 95 -1.20 10.49 -6.65
N GLY A 96 -0.91 10.45 -5.35
CA GLY A 96 -0.91 11.63 -4.52
C GLY A 96 0.42 12.37 -4.59
N THR A 97 0.42 13.63 -4.16
CA THR A 97 1.63 14.46 -4.16
C THR A 97 2.35 14.42 -2.82
N ARG A 98 1.73 13.88 -1.78
CA ARG A 98 2.27 13.88 -0.42
C ARG A 98 1.99 12.55 0.26
N ILE A 99 2.99 12.03 0.96
CA ILE A 99 2.89 10.79 1.72
C ILE A 99 2.86 11.13 3.22
N PHE A 100 1.96 10.49 3.96
CA PHE A 100 1.79 10.71 5.39
C PHE A 100 2.41 9.57 6.19
N GLY A 101 3.19 9.94 7.20
CA GLY A 101 3.78 8.99 8.12
C GLY A 101 5.00 8.26 7.57
N PRO A 102 5.56 7.32 8.35
CA PRO A 102 6.75 6.59 7.94
C PRO A 102 6.44 5.57 6.85
N VAL A 103 7.44 5.28 6.03
CA VAL A 103 7.39 4.20 5.06
C VAL A 103 8.61 3.31 5.25
N ALA A 104 8.47 2.03 4.88
CA ALA A 104 9.57 1.09 5.02
C ALA A 104 10.67 1.37 4.00
N ARG A 105 11.91 1.22 4.45
CA ARG A 105 13.09 1.45 3.61
C ARG A 105 13.16 0.51 2.42
N GLU A 106 12.60 -0.67 2.56
CA GLU A 106 12.61 -1.71 1.53
C GLU A 106 11.93 -1.28 0.23
N LEU A 107 11.08 -0.26 0.28
CA LEU A 107 10.44 0.28 -0.93
C LEU A 107 11.45 0.83 -1.93
N LYS A 108 12.52 1.42 -1.45
CA LYS A 108 13.57 1.95 -2.31
C LYS A 108 14.23 0.84 -3.13
N GLU A 109 14.48 -0.31 -2.50
CA GLU A 109 15.08 -1.47 -3.16
C GLU A 109 14.16 -2.07 -4.22
N LYS A 110 12.85 -1.90 -4.09
CA LYS A 110 11.86 -2.44 -5.01
C LYS A 110 11.44 -1.47 -6.11
N GLY A 111 12.12 -0.34 -6.22
CA GLY A 111 11.90 0.61 -7.30
C GLY A 111 10.87 1.70 -7.03
N PHE A 112 10.51 1.91 -5.77
CA PHE A 112 9.55 2.96 -5.39
C PHE A 112 10.26 4.17 -4.79
N ASP A 113 11.28 4.66 -5.48
CA ASP A 113 12.11 5.78 -5.00
C ASP A 113 11.32 7.05 -4.76
N LYS A 114 10.27 7.28 -5.53
CA LYS A 114 9.45 8.50 -5.40
C LYS A 114 8.57 8.50 -4.16
N ILE A 115 8.39 7.36 -3.52
CA ILE A 115 7.59 7.23 -2.30
C ILE A 115 8.45 7.44 -1.05
N VAL A 116 9.69 7.02 -1.13
CA VAL A 116 10.62 7.07 0.02
C VAL A 116 11.20 8.46 0.25
#